data_95a894a387062e71a1cb01307be723d0
#
_entry.id   95a894a387062e71a1cb01307be723d0
#
_cell.length_a   1.000
_cell.length_b   1.000
_cell.length_c   1.000
_cell.angle_alpha   90.00
_cell.angle_beta   90.00
_cell.angle_gamma   90.00
#
_symmetry.space_group_name_H-M   'P 1'
#
loop_
_entity.id
_entity.type
_entity.pdbx_description
1 polymer ?
#
loop_
_entity_poly.entity_id
_entity_poly.type
_entity_poly.pdbx_seq_one_letter_code
_entity_poly.pdbx_strand_id
1 'polypeptide(L)'
;MNTNARFGWMLIGTCIAISAHGGEVPVKLASGEQAALVQSRCSVCHSLDYIVMNSRFLSRTAWEGEVRKMMKVMGAPVSENEVAPIVDYLTQNYGVK
;
A
#
# COMPACT_ATOMS: atom_id res chain seq x y z
N MET A 1 -61.16 -38.25 20.41
CA MET A 1 -60.84 -36.85 20.06
C MET A 1 -59.37 -36.72 20.14
N ASN A 2 -58.72 -36.77 18.98
CA ASN A 2 -57.26 -36.75 18.85
C ASN A 2 -56.83 -35.35 18.43
N THR A 3 -56.19 -34.61 19.32
CA THR A 3 -55.55 -33.36 19.04
C THR A 3 -54.04 -33.61 18.91
N ASN A 4 -53.60 -33.86 17.67
CA ASN A 4 -52.19 -33.95 17.36
C ASN A 4 -51.61 -32.53 17.25
N ALA A 5 -50.99 -32.05 18.33
CA ALA A 5 -50.20 -30.85 18.31
C ALA A 5 -48.84 -31.16 17.65
N ARG A 6 -48.70 -30.76 16.40
CA ARG A 6 -47.41 -30.80 15.68
C ARG A 6 -46.56 -29.63 16.15
N PHE A 7 -45.61 -29.87 17.03
CA PHE A 7 -44.56 -28.94 17.39
C PHE A 7 -43.59 -28.83 16.20
N GLY A 8 -43.73 -27.76 15.44
CA GLY A 8 -42.77 -27.42 14.43
C GLY A 8 -41.53 -26.82 15.08
N TRP A 9 -40.41 -27.53 15.03
CA TRP A 9 -39.11 -27.00 15.41
C TRP A 9 -38.63 -26.03 14.33
N MET A 10 -38.72 -24.75 14.64
CA MET A 10 -38.16 -23.68 13.83
C MET A 10 -36.65 -23.62 14.11
N LEU A 11 -35.83 -24.22 13.24
CA LEU A 11 -34.38 -24.07 13.29
C LEU A 11 -34.04 -22.64 12.87
N ILE A 12 -33.79 -21.80 13.85
CA ILE A 12 -33.24 -20.46 13.61
C ILE A 12 -31.73 -20.65 13.27
N GLY A 13 -31.43 -20.68 12.00
CA GLY A 13 -30.04 -20.68 11.51
C GLY A 13 -29.38 -19.35 11.83
N THR A 14 -28.54 -19.34 12.85
CA THR A 14 -27.68 -18.17 13.16
C THR A 14 -26.58 -18.08 12.10
N CYS A 15 -26.77 -17.21 11.12
CA CYS A 15 -25.69 -16.86 10.19
C CYS A 15 -24.62 -16.07 10.95
N ILE A 16 -23.53 -16.73 11.32
CA ILE A 16 -22.33 -16.06 11.84
C ILE A 16 -21.66 -15.39 10.64
N ALA A 17 -21.82 -14.07 10.50
CA ALA A 17 -21.07 -13.27 9.57
C ALA A 17 -19.62 -13.20 10.05
N ILE A 18 -18.75 -14.02 9.48
CA ILE A 18 -17.31 -13.92 9.70
C ILE A 18 -16.84 -12.69 8.88
N SER A 19 -16.69 -11.57 9.57
CA SER A 19 -16.03 -10.39 8.98
C SER A 19 -14.56 -10.73 8.78
N ALA A 20 -14.19 -11.11 7.56
CA ALA A 20 -12.78 -11.23 7.17
C ALA A 20 -12.18 -9.82 7.13
N HIS A 21 -11.60 -9.38 8.22
CA HIS A 21 -10.74 -8.19 8.23
C HIS A 21 -9.40 -8.59 7.63
N GLY A 22 -9.28 -8.51 6.32
CA GLY A 22 -8.00 -8.55 5.64
C GLY A 22 -7.24 -7.27 5.97
N GLY A 23 -6.52 -7.25 7.09
CA GLY A 23 -5.60 -6.17 7.42
C GLY A 23 -4.44 -6.19 6.43
N GLU A 24 -4.39 -5.22 5.53
CA GLU A 24 -3.24 -5.01 4.66
C GLU A 24 -2.03 -4.67 5.53
N VAL A 25 -0.97 -5.46 5.44
CA VAL A 25 0.28 -5.20 6.18
C VAL A 25 1.00 -4.04 5.50
N PRO A 26 1.20 -2.89 6.16
CA PRO A 26 1.90 -1.77 5.55
C PRO A 26 3.30 -2.16 5.10
N VAL A 27 3.66 -1.78 3.87
CA VAL A 27 5.01 -1.98 3.36
C VAL A 27 6.01 -1.20 4.19
N LYS A 28 7.00 -1.90 4.72
CA LYS A 28 8.14 -1.29 5.39
C LYS A 28 9.26 -1.08 4.39
N LEU A 29 9.62 0.17 4.17
CA LEU A 29 10.74 0.52 3.31
C LEU A 29 12.08 0.10 3.91
N ALA A 30 13.08 -0.13 3.05
CA ALA A 30 14.45 -0.40 3.47
C ALA A 30 14.98 0.71 4.36
N SER A 31 15.71 0.35 5.42
CA SER A 31 16.31 1.32 6.34
C SER A 31 17.37 2.17 5.61
N GLY A 32 17.43 3.45 5.93
CA GLY A 32 18.39 4.37 5.33
C GLY A 32 18.08 5.81 5.71
N GLU A 33 19.02 6.70 5.46
CA GLU A 33 18.95 8.11 5.87
C GLU A 33 17.69 8.80 5.34
N GLN A 34 17.29 8.51 4.10
CA GLN A 34 16.14 9.13 3.45
C GLN A 34 14.84 8.32 3.55
N ALA A 35 14.85 7.19 4.26
CA ALA A 35 13.67 6.33 4.36
C ALA A 35 12.45 7.07 4.93
N ALA A 36 12.64 7.89 5.97
CA ALA A 36 11.57 8.67 6.58
C ALA A 36 11.02 9.75 5.64
N LEU A 37 11.88 10.38 4.85
CA LEU A 37 11.48 11.36 3.83
C LEU A 37 10.62 10.68 2.76
N VAL A 38 11.08 9.58 2.19
CA VAL A 38 10.33 8.82 1.18
C VAL A 38 9.00 8.34 1.74
N GLN A 39 9.00 7.79 2.96
CA GLN A 39 7.78 7.37 3.65
C GLN A 39 6.77 8.52 3.73
N SER A 40 7.20 9.67 4.24
CA SER A 40 6.30 10.81 4.48
C SER A 40 5.78 11.45 3.19
N ARG A 41 6.57 11.49 2.13
CA ARG A 41 6.18 12.12 0.86
C ARG A 41 5.38 11.20 -0.05
N CYS A 42 5.69 9.92 -0.06
CA CYS A 42 5.11 8.97 -1.01
C CYS A 42 3.86 8.25 -0.48
N SER A 43 3.63 8.22 0.84
CA SER A 43 2.45 7.55 1.42
C SER A 43 1.19 8.43 1.49
N VAL A 44 1.25 9.67 1.02
CA VAL A 44 0.14 10.63 1.15
C VAL A 44 -1.10 10.23 0.37
N CYS A 45 -0.93 9.62 -0.81
CA CYS A 45 -2.03 9.34 -1.73
C CYS A 45 -2.35 7.86 -1.89
N HIS A 46 -1.37 6.98 -1.77
CA HIS A 46 -1.52 5.53 -1.92
C HIS A 46 -0.44 4.77 -1.14
N SER A 47 -0.54 3.45 -1.11
CA SER A 47 0.44 2.60 -0.43
C SER A 47 1.82 2.65 -1.10
N LEU A 48 2.84 2.22 -0.37
CA LEU A 48 4.22 2.17 -0.87
C LEU A 48 4.55 0.88 -1.64
N ASP A 49 3.57 0.01 -1.84
CA ASP A 49 3.72 -1.24 -2.59
C ASP A 49 4.28 -1.02 -3.98
N TYR A 50 3.90 0.08 -4.62
CA TYR A 50 4.35 0.44 -5.95
C TYR A 50 5.89 0.54 -6.03
N ILE A 51 6.55 1.05 -4.99
CA ILE A 51 8.01 1.12 -4.90
C ILE A 51 8.61 -0.28 -4.91
N VAL A 52 8.07 -1.17 -4.08
CA VAL A 52 8.56 -2.55 -3.97
C VAL A 52 8.30 -3.35 -5.24
N MET A 53 7.12 -3.17 -5.86
CA MET A 53 6.76 -3.83 -7.11
C MET A 53 7.67 -3.43 -8.28
N ASN A 54 8.14 -2.19 -8.31
CA ASN A 54 9.09 -1.70 -9.31
C ASN A 54 10.56 -1.92 -8.94
N SER A 55 10.82 -2.53 -7.79
CA SER A 55 12.17 -2.85 -7.36
C SER A 55 12.90 -3.69 -8.41
N ARG A 56 14.13 -3.28 -8.71
CA ARG A 56 15.05 -3.89 -9.68
C ARG A 56 14.65 -3.77 -11.16
N PHE A 57 13.56 -3.08 -11.47
CA PHE A 57 13.16 -2.82 -12.86
C PHE A 57 13.53 -1.41 -13.32
N LEU A 58 13.58 -0.44 -12.39
CA LEU A 58 13.79 0.95 -12.73
C LEU A 58 15.26 1.37 -12.52
N SER A 59 15.83 1.99 -13.53
CA SER A 59 17.12 2.69 -13.44
C SER A 59 16.96 3.99 -12.64
N ARG A 60 18.09 4.63 -12.29
CA ARG A 60 18.09 5.97 -11.69
C ARG A 60 17.24 6.98 -12.47
N THR A 61 17.45 7.05 -13.78
CA THR A 61 16.71 7.97 -14.64
C THR A 61 15.21 7.66 -14.64
N ALA A 62 14.86 6.38 -14.65
CA ALA A 62 13.45 5.97 -14.58
C ALA A 62 12.83 6.30 -13.22
N TRP A 63 13.54 6.10 -12.11
CA TRP A 63 13.08 6.53 -10.79
C TRP A 63 12.89 8.04 -10.70
N GLU A 64 13.81 8.84 -11.26
CA GLU A 64 13.62 10.28 -11.31
C GLU A 64 12.38 10.67 -12.13
N GLY A 65 12.16 10.02 -13.25
CA GLY A 65 10.95 10.20 -14.07
C GLY A 65 9.67 9.92 -13.29
N GLU A 66 9.63 8.85 -12.48
CA GLU A 66 8.48 8.52 -11.64
C GLU A 66 8.26 9.56 -10.53
N VAL A 67 9.32 9.98 -9.84
CA VAL A 67 9.22 11.03 -8.81
C VAL A 67 8.68 12.33 -9.40
N ARG A 68 9.20 12.76 -10.54
CA ARG A 68 8.75 13.98 -11.22
C ARG A 68 7.30 13.87 -11.74
N LYS A 69 6.90 12.70 -12.19
CA LYS A 69 5.51 12.43 -12.58
C LYS A 69 4.58 12.55 -11.37
N MET A 70 4.94 11.99 -10.22
CA MET A 70 4.16 12.13 -9.00
C MET A 70 4.02 13.60 -8.59
N MET A 71 5.08 14.39 -8.72
CA MET A 71 5.05 15.83 -8.42
C MET A 71 4.18 16.62 -9.37
N LYS A 72 4.40 16.47 -10.68
CA LYS A 72 3.83 17.35 -11.71
C LYS A 72 2.43 16.94 -12.14
N VAL A 73 2.15 15.65 -12.19
CA VAL A 73 0.88 15.11 -12.67
C VAL A 73 -0.06 14.80 -11.53
N MET A 74 0.46 14.20 -10.46
CA MET A 74 -0.34 13.70 -9.33
C MET A 74 -0.35 14.67 -8.12
N GLY A 75 0.45 15.73 -8.16
CA GLY A 75 0.47 16.75 -7.11
C GLY A 75 1.12 16.29 -5.80
N ALA A 76 2.07 15.35 -5.86
CA ALA A 76 2.77 14.88 -4.67
C ALA A 76 3.49 16.04 -3.95
N PRO A 77 3.45 16.10 -2.60
CA PRO A 77 4.03 17.18 -1.82
C PRO A 77 5.56 17.03 -1.68
N VAL A 78 6.26 16.96 -2.80
CA VAL A 78 7.71 16.86 -2.91
C VAL A 78 8.26 18.16 -3.47
N SER A 79 9.22 18.76 -2.78
CA SER A 79 9.90 19.96 -3.26
C SER A 79 11.08 19.61 -4.18
N GLU A 80 11.51 20.53 -5.01
CA GLU A 80 12.57 20.28 -6.01
C GLU A 80 13.90 19.84 -5.36
N ASN A 81 14.23 20.38 -4.18
CA ASN A 81 15.42 20.00 -3.43
C ASN A 81 15.33 18.61 -2.76
N GLU A 82 14.14 18.03 -2.69
CA GLU A 82 13.93 16.67 -2.17
C GLU A 82 14.04 15.59 -3.26
N VAL A 83 14.00 15.97 -4.53
CA VAL A 83 14.03 15.01 -5.65
C VAL A 83 15.31 14.18 -5.64
N ALA A 84 16.48 14.82 -5.59
CA ALA A 84 17.76 14.10 -5.63
C ALA A 84 17.91 13.11 -4.44
N PRO A 85 17.70 13.49 -3.17
CA PRO A 85 17.78 12.54 -2.06
C PRO A 85 16.76 11.40 -2.16
N ILE A 86 15.54 11.66 -2.63
CA ILE A 86 14.52 10.61 -2.84
C ILE A 86 14.98 9.65 -3.94
N VAL A 87 15.44 10.16 -5.08
CA VAL A 87 15.93 9.35 -6.21
C VAL A 87 17.16 8.53 -5.81
N ASP A 88 18.07 9.10 -5.03
CA ASP A 88 19.23 8.38 -4.50
C ASP A 88 18.83 7.19 -3.65
N TYR A 89 17.89 7.40 -2.71
CA TYR A 89 17.37 6.34 -1.86
C TYR A 89 16.67 5.24 -2.68
N LEU A 90 15.78 5.61 -3.61
CA LEU A 90 15.06 4.66 -4.46
C LEU A 90 16.02 3.85 -5.33
N THR A 91 17.01 4.51 -5.95
CA THR A 91 17.99 3.85 -6.79
C THR A 91 18.86 2.87 -6.00
N GLN A 92 19.31 3.29 -4.82
CA GLN A 92 20.18 2.47 -3.97
C GLN A 92 19.47 1.20 -3.46
N ASN A 93 18.23 1.32 -3.04
CA ASN A 93 17.50 0.24 -2.37
C ASN A 93 16.61 -0.57 -3.33
N TYR A 94 16.11 0.05 -4.39
CA TYR A 94 15.10 -0.51 -5.29
C TYR A 94 15.44 -0.40 -6.78
N GLY A 95 16.60 0.15 -7.12
CA GLY A 95 17.03 0.30 -8.50
C GLY A 95 17.60 -0.97 -9.12
N VAL A 96 17.80 -0.93 -10.44
CA VAL A 96 18.52 -1.97 -11.20
C VAL A 96 19.93 -2.12 -10.64
N LYS A 97 20.38 -3.36 -10.46
CA LYS A 97 21.76 -3.72 -10.06
C LYS A 97 22.59 -4.01 -11.31
#